data_38a7ddbba5d5d9fbca50cee0e944c893
#
_entry.id   38a7ddbba5d5d9fbca50cee0e944c893
#
_cell.length_a   1.000
_cell.length_b   1.000
_cell.length_c   1.000
_cell.angle_alpha   90.00
_cell.angle_beta   90.00
_cell.angle_gamma   90.00
#
_symmetry.space_group_name_H-M   'P 1'
#
loop_
_entity.id
_entity.type
_entity.pdbx_description
1 polymer ?
#
loop_
_entity_poly.entity_id
_entity_poly.type
_entity_poly.pdbx_seq_one_letter_code
_entity_poly.pdbx_strand_id
1 'polypeptide(L)'
;MSDVPVVVASGCHIFSGCGYPAPSLNDFNFAPIFTIGSFGFTKPMLLALLSMLVVIAFFWAAFARPKLVPRGAQNIGEMGVLFVRDQILRPFLGKKGDGYLPFLVSLFFFIWIMNLWEVIPVAQFPVPAHIAYAWILVAMVWITYMTVGVVKQGPLTFLKNLAIPGEVPWWILPLLVPVELASNILVRPFTLGVRLFANMFAGHILLLVFYTATWYLASLSIGAVFAAGSFVMVFVITGFELLIQFLQAYIFTTLTATYIAGSLEAAH
;
A
#
# COMPACT_ATOMS: atom_id res chain seq x y z
N MET A 1 -4.58 27.00 14.44
CA MET A 1 -3.39 27.17 15.28
C MET A 1 -2.64 25.86 15.18
N SER A 2 -1.58 25.95 14.45
CA SER A 2 -0.30 25.26 14.38
C SER A 2 -0.25 23.81 14.89
N ASP A 3 -0.57 22.90 14.01
CA ASP A 3 -0.22 21.48 14.18
C ASP A 3 1.21 21.23 13.67
N VAL A 4 2.16 21.81 14.39
CA VAL A 4 3.55 21.35 14.31
C VAL A 4 3.54 19.99 15.00
N PRO A 5 4.11 18.91 14.40
CA PRO A 5 4.21 17.64 15.10
C PRO A 5 4.80 17.89 16.48
N VAL A 6 4.07 17.51 17.52
CA VAL A 6 4.30 17.81 18.94
C VAL A 6 5.74 17.58 19.39
N VAL A 7 6.47 16.74 18.66
CA VAL A 7 7.86 16.37 18.92
C VAL A 7 8.87 17.49 18.74
N VAL A 8 8.63 18.44 17.83
CA VAL A 8 9.60 19.52 17.52
C VAL A 8 9.31 20.82 18.30
N ALA A 9 8.05 20.99 18.72
CA ALA A 9 7.62 22.25 19.33
C ALA A 9 7.97 22.40 20.81
N SER A 10 8.37 21.33 21.52
CA SER A 10 8.39 21.36 22.98
C SER A 10 9.77 21.47 23.63
N GLY A 11 10.88 21.51 22.95
CA GLY A 11 12.20 21.54 23.62
C GLY A 11 12.34 20.50 24.76
N CYS A 12 11.55 19.44 24.69
CA CYS A 12 11.32 18.47 25.73
C CYS A 12 12.42 17.42 25.71
N HIS A 13 13.29 17.45 26.73
CA HIS A 13 14.38 16.48 26.93
C HIS A 13 14.21 15.81 28.28
N ILE A 14 14.83 14.66 28.48
CA ILE A 14 14.75 13.85 29.71
C ILE A 14 15.03 14.64 31.00
N PHE A 15 15.83 15.71 30.93
CA PHE A 15 16.18 16.57 32.09
C PHE A 15 15.33 17.85 32.20
N SER A 16 14.39 18.10 31.29
CA SER A 16 13.53 19.29 31.32
C SER A 16 12.25 19.10 32.16
N GLY A 17 12.10 17.91 32.81
CA GLY A 17 10.96 17.62 33.68
C GLY A 17 9.66 17.32 32.94
N CYS A 18 9.69 17.24 31.63
CA CYS A 18 8.54 16.83 30.82
C CYS A 18 8.52 15.29 30.61
N GLY A 19 7.33 14.72 30.51
CA GLY A 19 7.15 13.30 30.18
C GLY A 19 7.53 12.99 28.71
N TYR A 20 7.84 11.74 28.41
CA TYR A 20 8.13 11.29 27.05
C TYR A 20 6.95 11.60 26.12
N PRO A 21 7.15 12.33 25.00
CA PRO A 21 6.10 12.65 24.05
C PRO A 21 5.81 11.43 23.17
N ALA A 22 4.95 10.53 23.66
CA ALA A 22 4.57 9.32 22.91
C ALA A 22 3.80 9.70 21.65
N PRO A 23 4.10 9.06 20.49
CA PRO A 23 3.31 9.23 19.28
C PRO A 23 1.83 8.94 19.52
N SER A 24 0.96 9.74 18.94
CA SER A 24 -0.49 9.66 19.11
C SER A 24 -1.21 9.50 17.76
N LEU A 25 -2.48 9.08 17.81
CA LEU A 25 -3.33 9.01 16.61
C LEU A 25 -3.56 10.38 15.98
N ASN A 26 -3.40 11.46 16.74
CA ASN A 26 -3.52 12.83 16.23
C ASN A 26 -2.41 13.21 15.26
N ASP A 27 -1.26 12.52 15.30
CA ASP A 27 -0.13 12.74 14.39
C ASP A 27 -0.46 12.32 12.93
N PHE A 28 -1.56 11.56 12.76
CA PHE A 28 -2.10 11.17 11.44
C PHE A 28 -3.16 12.13 10.91
N ASN A 29 -3.61 13.10 11.71
CA ASN A 29 -4.57 14.11 11.30
C ASN A 29 -3.85 15.35 10.76
N PHE A 30 -3.72 15.41 9.43
CA PHE A 30 -3.08 16.55 8.77
C PHE A 30 -4.08 17.68 8.54
N ALA A 31 -3.74 18.89 9.01
CA ALA A 31 -4.44 20.10 8.61
C ALA A 31 -4.35 20.28 7.09
N PRO A 32 -5.40 20.80 6.43
CA PRO A 32 -5.35 21.07 5.01
C PRO A 32 -4.28 22.12 4.69
N ILE A 33 -3.41 21.83 3.71
CA ILE A 33 -2.35 22.74 3.25
C ILE A 33 -2.99 23.96 2.57
N PHE A 34 -4.05 23.75 1.81
CA PHE A 34 -4.89 24.79 1.25
C PHE A 34 -6.32 24.28 1.07
N THR A 35 -7.28 25.18 1.10
CA THR A 35 -8.71 24.88 0.95
C THR A 35 -9.25 25.57 -0.31
N ILE A 36 -9.96 24.81 -1.15
CA ILE A 36 -10.70 25.34 -2.30
C ILE A 36 -12.19 25.13 -2.00
N GLY A 37 -12.87 26.16 -1.55
CA GLY A 37 -14.26 26.05 -1.08
C GLY A 37 -14.37 25.17 0.17
N SER A 38 -15.19 24.12 0.12
CA SER A 38 -15.35 23.13 1.20
C SER A 38 -14.35 21.97 1.14
N PHE A 39 -13.47 21.93 0.11
CA PHE A 39 -12.52 20.85 -0.08
C PHE A 39 -11.13 21.24 0.43
N GLY A 40 -10.64 20.50 1.42
CA GLY A 40 -9.30 20.71 2.00
C GLY A 40 -8.26 19.77 1.39
N PHE A 41 -7.21 20.31 0.79
CA PHE A 41 -6.08 19.54 0.31
C PHE A 41 -5.13 19.19 1.47
N THR A 42 -5.03 17.90 1.77
CA THR A 42 -4.16 17.39 2.83
C THR A 42 -2.83 16.86 2.28
N LYS A 43 -1.81 16.75 3.15
CA LYS A 43 -0.50 16.18 2.81
C LYS A 43 -0.60 14.77 2.18
N PRO A 44 -1.35 13.81 2.72
CA PRO A 44 -1.50 12.49 2.10
C PRO A 44 -2.07 12.55 0.67
N MET A 45 -3.01 13.45 0.41
CA MET A 45 -3.59 13.63 -0.93
C MET A 45 -2.56 14.14 -1.93
N LEU A 46 -1.74 15.11 -1.52
CA LEU A 46 -0.64 15.61 -2.35
C LEU A 46 0.34 14.49 -2.69
N LEU A 47 0.74 13.69 -1.70
CA LEU A 47 1.67 12.57 -1.89
C LEU A 47 1.09 11.47 -2.78
N ALA A 48 -0.22 11.18 -2.69
CA ALA A 48 -0.90 10.24 -3.58
C ALA A 48 -0.88 10.72 -5.03
N LEU A 49 -1.20 12.00 -5.29
CA LEU A 49 -1.13 12.59 -6.61
C LEU A 49 0.31 12.61 -7.16
N LEU A 50 1.27 12.95 -6.30
CA LEU A 50 2.68 12.94 -6.67
C LEU A 50 3.15 11.52 -7.01
N SER A 51 2.72 10.49 -6.29
CA SER A 51 2.99 9.08 -6.61
C SER A 51 2.49 8.72 -8.00
N MET A 52 1.27 9.12 -8.33
CA MET A 52 0.69 8.89 -9.65
C MET A 52 1.53 9.58 -10.75
N LEU A 53 1.90 10.84 -10.54
CA LEU A 53 2.74 11.59 -11.49
C LEU A 53 4.13 10.96 -11.67
N VAL A 54 4.75 10.50 -10.57
CA VAL A 54 6.06 9.84 -10.61
C VAL A 54 5.99 8.55 -11.42
N VAL A 55 4.97 7.71 -11.20
CA VAL A 55 4.78 6.47 -11.98
C VAL A 55 4.59 6.78 -13.45
N ILE A 56 3.69 7.71 -13.79
CA ILE A 56 3.42 8.09 -15.19
C ILE A 56 4.68 8.65 -15.83
N ALA A 57 5.37 9.60 -15.17
CA ALA A 57 6.58 10.22 -15.70
C ALA A 57 7.71 9.21 -15.89
N PHE A 58 7.89 8.28 -14.95
CA PHE A 58 8.91 7.24 -15.04
C PHE A 58 8.67 6.32 -16.24
N PHE A 59 7.46 5.76 -16.38
CA PHE A 59 7.15 4.87 -17.49
C PHE A 59 7.12 5.59 -18.83
N TRP A 60 6.63 6.83 -18.85
CA TRP A 60 6.70 7.65 -20.05
C TRP A 60 8.14 7.92 -20.48
N ALA A 61 9.02 8.33 -19.57
CA ALA A 61 10.44 8.55 -19.86
C ALA A 61 11.16 7.25 -20.28
N ALA A 62 10.82 6.12 -19.63
CA ALA A 62 11.41 4.81 -19.94
C ALA A 62 11.06 4.33 -21.36
N PHE A 63 9.82 4.56 -21.82
CA PHE A 63 9.31 4.03 -23.08
C PHE A 63 9.07 5.07 -24.18
N ALA A 64 9.36 6.36 -23.94
CA ALA A 64 9.18 7.42 -24.96
C ALA A 64 10.02 7.20 -26.21
N ARG A 65 11.21 6.63 -26.11
CA ARG A 65 12.13 6.33 -27.23
C ARG A 65 12.74 4.94 -27.05
N PRO A 66 11.98 3.87 -27.28
CA PRO A 66 12.45 2.51 -27.04
C PRO A 66 13.62 2.15 -27.98
N LYS A 67 14.70 1.59 -27.42
CA LYS A 67 15.85 1.09 -28.17
C LYS A 67 15.87 -0.42 -28.09
N LEU A 68 16.37 -1.09 -29.14
CA LEU A 68 16.52 -2.55 -29.18
C LEU A 68 17.43 -3.08 -28.05
N VAL A 69 18.44 -2.29 -27.66
CA VAL A 69 19.27 -2.59 -26.49
C VAL A 69 18.94 -1.58 -25.42
N PRO A 70 18.17 -2.00 -24.38
CA PRO A 70 17.70 -1.11 -23.32
C PRO A 70 18.88 -0.60 -22.48
N ARG A 71 18.90 0.71 -22.18
CA ARG A 71 19.90 1.36 -21.34
C ARG A 71 19.23 2.35 -20.38
N GLY A 72 19.79 2.49 -19.17
CA GLY A 72 19.32 3.44 -18.15
C GLY A 72 17.87 3.19 -17.72
N ALA A 73 17.02 4.21 -17.77
CA ALA A 73 15.62 4.14 -17.32
C ALA A 73 14.79 3.07 -18.05
N GLN A 74 15.03 2.86 -19.36
CA GLN A 74 14.35 1.82 -20.13
C GLN A 74 14.65 0.43 -19.56
N ASN A 75 15.90 0.12 -19.23
CA ASN A 75 16.28 -1.18 -18.67
C ASN A 75 15.58 -1.43 -17.32
N ILE A 76 15.53 -0.40 -16.45
CA ILE A 76 14.82 -0.50 -15.16
C ILE A 76 13.32 -0.68 -15.38
N GLY A 77 12.72 0.06 -16.31
CA GLY A 77 11.30 -0.07 -16.64
C GLY A 77 10.95 -1.44 -17.19
N GLU A 78 11.74 -1.97 -18.14
CA GLU A 78 11.55 -3.32 -18.69
C GLU A 78 11.72 -4.41 -17.62
N MET A 79 12.74 -4.28 -16.78
CA MET A 79 12.96 -5.22 -15.65
C MET A 79 11.77 -5.23 -14.70
N GLY A 80 11.22 -4.07 -14.37
CA GLY A 80 10.03 -3.95 -13.54
C GLY A 80 8.78 -4.55 -14.17
N VAL A 81 8.55 -4.30 -15.45
CA VAL A 81 7.42 -4.91 -16.19
C VAL A 81 7.58 -6.43 -16.29
N LEU A 82 8.79 -6.92 -16.58
CA LEU A 82 9.09 -8.37 -16.64
C LEU A 82 8.92 -9.02 -15.27
N PHE A 83 9.35 -8.36 -14.19
CA PHE A 83 9.14 -8.85 -12.83
C PHE A 83 7.66 -9.05 -12.54
N VAL A 84 6.81 -8.05 -12.76
CA VAL A 84 5.36 -8.16 -12.53
C VAL A 84 4.74 -9.22 -13.45
N ARG A 85 5.16 -9.29 -14.71
CA ARG A 85 4.66 -10.29 -15.66
C ARG A 85 5.01 -11.72 -15.25
N ASP A 86 6.27 -11.97 -14.92
CA ASP A 86 6.76 -13.34 -14.77
C ASP A 86 6.59 -13.85 -13.32
N GLN A 87 6.61 -12.97 -12.31
CA GLN A 87 6.45 -13.35 -10.90
C GLN A 87 5.02 -13.21 -10.37
N ILE A 88 4.21 -12.31 -10.95
CA ILE A 88 2.86 -12.04 -10.45
C ILE A 88 1.79 -12.49 -11.44
N LEU A 89 1.86 -12.04 -12.69
CA LEU A 89 0.77 -12.29 -13.64
C LEU A 89 0.74 -13.74 -14.13
N ARG A 90 1.85 -14.24 -14.66
CA ARG A 90 1.90 -15.56 -15.33
C ARG A 90 1.63 -16.74 -14.44
N PRO A 91 2.04 -16.78 -13.17
CA PRO A 91 1.72 -17.89 -12.27
C PRO A 91 0.21 -18.09 -12.06
N PHE A 92 -0.60 -17.02 -12.13
CA PHE A 92 -2.02 -17.05 -11.81
C PHE A 92 -2.93 -16.96 -13.05
N LEU A 93 -2.58 -16.13 -14.03
CA LEU A 93 -3.40 -15.87 -15.21
C LEU A 93 -2.86 -16.52 -16.49
N GLY A 94 -1.63 -17.03 -16.46
CA GLY A 94 -0.97 -17.58 -17.65
C GLY A 94 -0.84 -16.54 -18.77
N LYS A 95 -0.67 -17.01 -20.02
CA LYS A 95 -0.57 -16.12 -21.19
C LYS A 95 -1.85 -15.37 -21.53
N LYS A 96 -3.02 -15.89 -21.11
CA LYS A 96 -4.32 -15.22 -21.32
C LYS A 96 -4.47 -13.95 -20.50
N GLY A 97 -3.67 -13.81 -19.45
CA GLY A 97 -3.68 -12.66 -18.57
C GLY A 97 -2.88 -11.43 -19.06
N ASP A 98 -2.12 -11.54 -20.17
CA ASP A 98 -1.24 -10.45 -20.62
C ASP A 98 -1.97 -9.12 -20.86
N GLY A 99 -3.28 -9.13 -21.12
CA GLY A 99 -4.10 -7.93 -21.22
C GLY A 99 -4.27 -7.16 -19.89
N TYR A 100 -4.07 -7.80 -18.74
CA TYR A 100 -4.14 -7.17 -17.42
C TYR A 100 -2.78 -6.68 -16.92
N LEU A 101 -1.69 -6.95 -17.67
CA LEU A 101 -0.34 -6.55 -17.29
C LEU A 101 -0.19 -5.05 -17.02
N PRO A 102 -0.69 -4.13 -17.86
CA PRO A 102 -0.55 -2.70 -17.58
C PRO A 102 -1.22 -2.29 -16.27
N PHE A 103 -2.37 -2.86 -15.94
CA PHE A 103 -3.08 -2.60 -14.70
C PHE A 103 -2.27 -3.07 -13.48
N LEU A 104 -1.75 -4.31 -13.51
CA LEU A 104 -0.97 -4.87 -12.41
C LEU A 104 0.37 -4.16 -12.22
N VAL A 105 1.04 -3.76 -13.32
CA VAL A 105 2.27 -2.96 -13.26
C VAL A 105 1.99 -1.60 -12.62
N SER A 106 0.95 -0.90 -13.08
CA SER A 106 0.56 0.40 -12.52
C SER A 106 0.22 0.30 -11.04
N LEU A 107 -0.53 -0.73 -10.65
CA LEU A 107 -0.93 -0.98 -9.27
C LEU A 107 0.28 -1.25 -8.37
N PHE A 108 1.19 -2.12 -8.81
CA PHE A 108 2.41 -2.46 -8.07
C PHE A 108 3.27 -1.23 -7.80
N PHE A 109 3.62 -0.49 -8.86
CA PHE A 109 4.50 0.68 -8.72
C PHE A 109 3.82 1.82 -7.98
N PHE A 110 2.52 2.02 -8.17
CA PHE A 110 1.78 3.05 -7.46
C PHE A 110 1.77 2.81 -5.94
N ILE A 111 1.45 1.57 -5.49
CA ILE A 111 1.48 1.20 -4.08
C ILE A 111 2.90 1.31 -3.53
N TRP A 112 3.88 0.81 -4.26
CA TRP A 112 5.26 0.85 -3.81
C TRP A 112 5.77 2.28 -3.60
N ILE A 113 5.51 3.18 -4.56
CA ILE A 113 5.91 4.59 -4.43
C ILE A 113 5.14 5.31 -3.31
N MET A 114 3.84 5.03 -3.14
CA MET A 114 3.08 5.59 -2.01
C MET A 114 3.65 5.18 -0.64
N ASN A 115 4.21 3.98 -0.54
CA ASN A 115 4.85 3.52 0.68
C ASN A 115 6.24 4.14 0.85
N LEU A 116 7.02 4.28 -0.24
CA LEU A 116 8.38 4.84 -0.22
C LEU A 116 8.45 6.29 0.32
N TRP A 117 7.35 7.06 0.28
CA TRP A 117 7.30 8.39 0.87
C TRP A 117 7.64 8.42 2.35
N GLU A 118 7.46 7.33 3.06
CA GLU A 118 7.83 7.21 4.48
C GLU A 118 9.34 7.43 4.72
N VAL A 119 10.16 6.87 3.84
CA VAL A 119 11.63 6.92 3.97
C VAL A 119 12.21 8.24 3.46
N ILE A 120 11.47 8.98 2.63
CA ILE A 120 11.93 10.26 2.08
C ILE A 120 11.83 11.36 3.15
N PRO A 121 12.95 12.02 3.54
CA PRO A 121 13.00 12.93 4.69
C PRO A 121 12.02 14.11 4.63
N VAL A 122 11.61 14.54 3.42
CA VAL A 122 10.66 15.65 3.24
C VAL A 122 9.21 15.21 3.43
N ALA A 123 8.90 14.00 3.03
CA ALA A 123 7.55 13.45 3.11
C ALA A 123 7.27 12.78 4.44
N GLN A 124 8.12 11.84 4.84
CA GLN A 124 8.07 11.09 6.12
C GLN A 124 6.68 10.57 6.48
N PHE A 125 5.89 10.14 5.48
CA PHE A 125 4.54 9.65 5.70
C PHE A 125 4.13 8.65 4.61
N PRO A 126 3.83 7.39 4.96
CA PRO A 126 3.30 6.42 4.02
C PRO A 126 1.81 6.70 3.79
N VAL A 127 1.43 7.01 2.55
CA VAL A 127 0.04 7.40 2.23
C VAL A 127 -1.00 6.38 2.69
N PRO A 128 -0.77 5.04 2.54
CA PRO A 128 -1.74 4.03 2.98
C PRO A 128 -1.88 3.90 4.51
N ALA A 129 -1.03 4.54 5.32
CA ALA A 129 -1.23 4.64 6.77
C ALA A 129 -2.47 5.49 7.13
N HIS A 130 -3.02 6.24 6.19
CA HIS A 130 -4.35 6.82 6.32
C HIS A 130 -5.38 5.87 5.69
N ILE A 131 -6.30 5.37 6.51
CA ILE A 131 -7.24 4.28 6.18
C ILE A 131 -8.04 4.53 4.88
N ALA A 132 -8.40 5.78 4.59
CA ALA A 132 -9.19 6.13 3.40
C ALA A 132 -8.49 5.73 2.09
N TYR A 133 -7.17 5.91 1.98
CA TYR A 133 -6.43 5.58 0.76
C TYR A 133 -6.30 4.07 0.56
N ALA A 134 -6.10 3.32 1.64
CA ALA A 134 -6.11 1.86 1.57
C ALA A 134 -7.47 1.34 1.04
N TRP A 135 -8.59 1.90 1.53
CA TRP A 135 -9.91 1.51 1.08
C TRP A 135 -10.23 1.93 -0.36
N ILE A 136 -9.73 3.08 -0.84
CA ILE A 136 -9.86 3.50 -2.24
C ILE A 136 -9.17 2.49 -3.17
N LEU A 137 -7.95 2.04 -2.82
CA LEU A 137 -7.23 1.03 -3.59
C LEU A 137 -7.96 -0.31 -3.62
N VAL A 138 -8.48 -0.74 -2.47
CA VAL A 138 -9.28 -1.97 -2.36
C VAL A 138 -10.55 -1.87 -3.20
N ALA A 139 -11.27 -0.75 -3.13
CA ALA A 139 -12.47 -0.53 -3.91
C ALA A 139 -12.17 -0.59 -5.42
N MET A 140 -11.06 0.02 -5.86
CA MET A 140 -10.63 -0.04 -7.25
C MET A 140 -10.37 -1.49 -7.71
N VAL A 141 -9.67 -2.28 -6.92
CA VAL A 141 -9.41 -3.69 -7.20
C VAL A 141 -10.71 -4.50 -7.18
N TRP A 142 -11.55 -4.28 -6.17
CA TRP A 142 -12.84 -4.97 -6.03
C TRP A 142 -13.76 -4.71 -7.23
N ILE A 143 -13.91 -3.46 -7.64
CA ILE A 143 -14.69 -3.10 -8.83
C ILE A 143 -14.10 -3.74 -10.07
N THR A 144 -12.77 -3.77 -10.20
CA THR A 144 -12.09 -4.35 -11.38
C THR A 144 -12.40 -5.84 -11.52
N TYR A 145 -12.16 -6.66 -10.49
CA TYR A 145 -12.38 -8.10 -10.62
C TYR A 145 -13.87 -8.47 -10.70
N MET A 146 -14.76 -7.72 -10.05
CA MET A 146 -16.20 -7.88 -10.21
C MET A 146 -16.66 -7.55 -11.63
N THR A 147 -16.18 -6.44 -12.20
CA THR A 147 -16.49 -6.07 -13.58
C THR A 147 -15.98 -7.09 -14.57
N VAL A 148 -14.73 -7.56 -14.40
CA VAL A 148 -14.14 -8.61 -15.25
C VAL A 148 -14.99 -9.89 -15.20
N GLY A 149 -15.39 -10.32 -14.00
CA GLY A 149 -16.23 -11.50 -13.83
C GLY A 149 -17.59 -11.36 -14.53
N VAL A 150 -18.28 -10.25 -14.32
CA VAL A 150 -19.58 -9.97 -14.94
C VAL A 150 -19.49 -9.89 -16.47
N VAL A 151 -18.47 -9.21 -17.01
CA VAL A 151 -18.30 -9.05 -18.46
C VAL A 151 -17.93 -10.38 -19.15
N LYS A 152 -17.12 -11.22 -18.51
CA LYS A 152 -16.62 -12.46 -19.12
C LYS A 152 -17.57 -13.64 -18.97
N GLN A 153 -18.26 -13.78 -17.84
CA GLN A 153 -19.13 -14.91 -17.54
C GLN A 153 -20.62 -14.58 -17.67
N GLY A 154 -20.97 -13.28 -17.72
CA GLY A 154 -22.34 -12.81 -17.58
C GLY A 154 -22.77 -12.69 -16.10
N PRO A 155 -23.75 -11.78 -15.77
CA PRO A 155 -24.07 -11.44 -14.38
C PRO A 155 -24.63 -12.62 -13.57
N LEU A 156 -25.53 -13.40 -14.15
CA LEU A 156 -26.17 -14.53 -13.46
C LEU A 156 -25.22 -15.70 -13.25
N THR A 157 -24.42 -16.03 -14.28
CA THR A 157 -23.43 -17.12 -14.22
C THR A 157 -22.32 -16.78 -13.25
N PHE A 158 -21.81 -15.55 -13.28
CA PHE A 158 -20.80 -15.07 -12.35
C PHE A 158 -21.28 -15.14 -10.89
N LEU A 159 -22.51 -14.68 -10.62
CA LEU A 159 -23.06 -14.73 -9.26
C LEU A 159 -23.25 -16.18 -8.77
N LYS A 160 -23.69 -17.08 -9.67
CA LYS A 160 -23.80 -18.50 -9.37
C LYS A 160 -22.43 -19.11 -9.06
N ASN A 161 -21.40 -18.83 -9.88
CA ASN A 161 -20.06 -19.36 -9.69
C ASN A 161 -19.37 -18.76 -8.44
N LEU A 162 -19.70 -17.51 -8.10
CA LEU A 162 -19.21 -16.84 -6.88
C LEU A 162 -19.81 -17.49 -5.63
N ALA A 163 -21.06 -17.98 -5.71
CA ALA A 163 -21.80 -18.56 -4.60
C ALA A 163 -21.59 -20.08 -4.46
N ILE A 164 -21.37 -20.78 -5.56
CA ILE A 164 -21.27 -22.24 -5.62
C ILE A 164 -19.96 -22.64 -6.28
N PRO A 165 -18.87 -22.84 -5.52
CA PRO A 165 -17.61 -23.31 -6.06
C PRO A 165 -17.71 -24.80 -6.38
N GLY A 166 -17.57 -25.15 -7.66
CA GLY A 166 -17.36 -26.53 -8.14
C GLY A 166 -18.44 -27.56 -7.79
N GLU A 167 -18.05 -28.83 -7.80
CA GLU A 167 -18.90 -29.99 -7.52
C GLU A 167 -19.08 -30.22 -6.00
N VAL A 168 -20.04 -29.53 -5.40
CA VAL A 168 -20.36 -29.66 -3.96
C VAL A 168 -21.68 -30.41 -3.78
N PRO A 169 -21.77 -31.38 -2.84
CA PRO A 169 -23.01 -32.05 -2.51
C PRO A 169 -24.08 -31.06 -2.06
N TRP A 170 -25.30 -31.25 -2.54
CA TRP A 170 -26.44 -30.31 -2.33
C TRP A 170 -26.76 -30.02 -0.86
N TRP A 171 -26.48 -30.95 0.03
CA TRP A 171 -26.77 -30.82 1.47
C TRP A 171 -25.82 -29.83 2.20
N ILE A 172 -24.65 -29.51 1.63
CA ILE A 172 -23.72 -28.53 2.16
C ILE A 172 -24.02 -27.10 1.65
N LEU A 173 -24.71 -26.98 0.50
CA LEU A 173 -25.00 -25.69 -0.13
C LEU A 173 -25.63 -24.63 0.79
N PRO A 174 -26.60 -24.95 1.66
CA PRO A 174 -27.21 -23.91 2.53
C PRO A 174 -26.22 -23.23 3.48
N LEU A 175 -25.15 -23.94 3.86
CA LEU A 175 -24.09 -23.39 4.70
C LEU A 175 -22.98 -22.75 3.85
N LEU A 176 -22.63 -23.37 2.72
CA LEU A 176 -21.49 -22.95 1.89
C LEU A 176 -21.77 -21.64 1.14
N VAL A 177 -22.96 -21.48 0.58
CA VAL A 177 -23.34 -20.31 -0.23
C VAL A 177 -23.19 -18.99 0.57
N PRO A 178 -23.75 -18.83 1.78
CA PRO A 178 -23.55 -17.59 2.52
C PRO A 178 -22.09 -17.36 2.95
N VAL A 179 -21.35 -18.42 3.28
CA VAL A 179 -19.93 -18.29 3.65
C VAL A 179 -19.09 -17.87 2.44
N GLU A 180 -19.30 -18.47 1.27
CA GLU A 180 -18.55 -18.16 0.06
C GLU A 180 -18.88 -16.75 -0.46
N LEU A 181 -20.14 -16.34 -0.44
CA LEU A 181 -20.54 -14.96 -0.76
C LEU A 181 -19.92 -13.95 0.20
N ALA A 182 -19.99 -14.22 1.51
CA ALA A 182 -19.37 -13.34 2.50
C ALA A 182 -17.85 -13.27 2.30
N SER A 183 -17.19 -14.40 2.03
CA SER A 183 -15.76 -14.47 1.76
C SER A 183 -15.37 -13.63 0.54
N ASN A 184 -16.02 -13.86 -0.61
CA ASN A 184 -15.66 -13.22 -1.87
C ASN A 184 -16.01 -11.73 -1.92
N ILE A 185 -17.13 -11.32 -1.32
CA ILE A 185 -17.62 -9.94 -1.39
C ILE A 185 -17.05 -9.07 -0.27
N LEU A 186 -16.93 -9.63 0.95
CA LEU A 186 -16.57 -8.86 2.14
C LEU A 186 -15.17 -9.19 2.65
N VAL A 187 -14.87 -10.46 2.92
CA VAL A 187 -13.63 -10.84 3.64
C VAL A 187 -12.38 -10.58 2.79
N ARG A 188 -12.40 -10.92 1.50
CA ARG A 188 -11.25 -10.70 0.61
C ARG A 188 -10.87 -9.23 0.49
N PRO A 189 -11.78 -8.29 0.13
CA PRO A 189 -11.43 -6.87 0.08
C PRO A 189 -11.09 -6.30 1.47
N PHE A 190 -11.80 -6.73 2.52
CA PHE A 190 -11.53 -6.27 3.87
C PHE A 190 -10.11 -6.62 4.32
N THR A 191 -9.72 -7.89 4.19
CA THR A 191 -8.38 -8.36 4.60
C THR A 191 -7.27 -7.70 3.78
N LEU A 192 -7.52 -7.44 2.48
CA LEU A 192 -6.58 -6.74 1.61
C LEU A 192 -6.33 -5.30 2.09
N GLY A 193 -7.39 -4.57 2.43
CA GLY A 193 -7.33 -3.19 2.91
C GLY A 193 -6.71 -3.06 4.30
N VAL A 194 -7.16 -3.90 5.23
CA VAL A 194 -6.63 -3.91 6.59
C VAL A 194 -5.14 -4.25 6.61
N ARG A 195 -4.70 -5.21 5.78
CA ARG A 195 -3.29 -5.56 5.69
C ARG A 195 -2.44 -4.39 5.20
N LEU A 196 -2.87 -3.69 4.14
CA LEU A 196 -2.16 -2.55 3.61
C LEU A 196 -2.09 -1.42 4.64
N PHE A 197 -3.21 -1.07 5.26
CA PHE A 197 -3.29 -0.05 6.30
C PHE A 197 -2.46 -0.42 7.52
N ALA A 198 -2.67 -1.62 8.10
CA ALA A 198 -2.05 -2.01 9.35
C ALA A 198 -0.53 -2.09 9.28
N ASN A 199 0.03 -2.64 8.18
CA ASN A 199 1.47 -2.70 8.00
C ASN A 199 2.10 -1.30 7.95
N MET A 200 1.53 -0.39 7.15
CA MET A 200 2.06 0.96 7.00
C MET A 200 1.84 1.81 8.26
N PHE A 201 0.72 1.63 8.93
CA PHE A 201 0.42 2.33 10.18
C PHE A 201 1.34 1.88 11.33
N ALA A 202 1.51 0.57 11.50
CA ALA A 202 2.37 0.02 12.55
C ALA A 202 3.84 0.38 12.35
N GLY A 203 4.35 0.28 11.11
CA GLY A 203 5.71 0.65 10.76
C GLY A 203 6.00 2.12 11.01
N HIS A 204 5.10 3.00 10.59
CA HIS A 204 5.23 4.43 10.81
C HIS A 204 5.23 4.80 12.30
N ILE A 205 4.34 4.24 13.11
CA ILE A 205 4.36 4.44 14.57
C ILE A 205 5.69 3.97 15.17
N LEU A 206 6.18 2.79 14.74
CA LEU A 206 7.44 2.27 15.24
C LEU A 206 8.61 3.21 14.95
N LEU A 207 8.70 3.72 13.73
CA LEU A 207 9.70 4.73 13.35
C LEU A 207 9.55 6.00 14.18
N LEU A 208 8.34 6.52 14.35
CA LEU A 208 8.08 7.71 15.17
C LEU A 208 8.54 7.52 16.61
N VAL A 209 8.30 6.35 17.22
CA VAL A 209 8.76 6.04 18.58
C VAL A 209 10.28 6.18 18.70
N PHE A 210 11.04 5.61 17.75
CA PHE A 210 12.50 5.69 17.79
C PHE A 210 13.05 7.07 17.42
N TYR A 211 12.40 7.81 16.53
CA TYR A 211 12.74 9.22 16.25
C TYR A 211 12.53 10.09 17.48
N THR A 212 11.37 9.98 18.12
CA THR A 212 11.07 10.76 19.34
C THR A 212 11.95 10.36 20.51
N ALA A 213 12.24 9.07 20.67
CA ALA A 213 13.17 8.59 21.69
C ALA A 213 14.58 9.11 21.47
N THR A 214 15.08 9.12 20.23
CA THR A 214 16.39 9.69 19.90
C THR A 214 16.49 11.16 20.32
N TRP A 215 15.46 11.95 19.97
CA TRP A 215 15.41 13.37 20.34
C TRP A 215 15.28 13.58 21.85
N TYR A 216 14.38 12.88 22.51
CA TYR A 216 14.11 13.00 23.94
C TYR A 216 15.33 12.64 24.80
N LEU A 217 16.08 11.60 24.41
CA LEU A 217 17.26 11.13 25.10
C LEU A 217 18.54 11.89 24.72
N ALA A 218 18.50 12.75 23.68
CA ALA A 218 19.68 13.53 23.25
C ALA A 218 20.09 14.54 24.34
N SER A 219 21.07 14.14 25.17
CA SER A 219 21.62 14.94 26.26
C SER A 219 23.12 14.61 26.43
N LEU A 220 23.89 15.54 26.99
CA LEU A 220 25.33 15.37 27.24
C LEU A 220 25.63 14.49 28.49
N SER A 221 24.83 13.45 28.72
CA SER A 221 24.93 12.55 29.87
C SER A 221 24.76 11.07 29.43
N ILE A 222 24.49 10.17 30.39
CA ILE A 222 24.17 8.76 30.10
C ILE A 222 23.04 8.64 29.03
N GLY A 223 22.14 9.62 28.95
CA GLY A 223 21.13 9.71 27.87
C GLY A 223 21.71 9.67 26.47
N ALA A 224 22.92 10.20 26.25
CA ALA A 224 23.58 10.18 24.93
C ALA A 224 23.82 8.75 24.41
N VAL A 225 24.14 7.80 25.28
CA VAL A 225 24.35 6.39 24.89
C VAL A 225 23.05 5.76 24.43
N PHE A 226 21.97 6.01 25.15
CA PHE A 226 20.64 5.52 24.76
C PHE A 226 20.11 6.21 23.51
N ALA A 227 20.36 7.53 23.34
CA ALA A 227 20.04 8.25 22.12
C ALA A 227 20.77 7.70 20.91
N ALA A 228 22.07 7.39 21.04
CA ALA A 228 22.85 6.76 19.97
C ALA A 228 22.32 5.36 19.63
N GLY A 229 21.95 4.55 20.63
CA GLY A 229 21.32 3.26 20.42
C GLY A 229 19.96 3.38 19.68
N SER A 230 19.12 4.31 20.11
CA SER A 230 17.83 4.59 19.45
C SER A 230 18.02 5.07 18.01
N PHE A 231 19.01 5.92 17.76
CA PHE A 231 19.34 6.40 16.41
C PHE A 231 19.80 5.26 15.48
N VAL A 232 20.64 4.34 15.97
CA VAL A 232 21.02 3.14 15.20
C VAL A 232 19.80 2.28 14.87
N MET A 233 18.87 2.12 15.83
CA MET A 233 17.64 1.38 15.60
C MET A 233 16.74 2.01 14.53
N VAL A 234 16.73 3.34 14.40
CA VAL A 234 16.03 4.01 13.29
C VAL A 234 16.50 3.48 11.93
N PHE A 235 17.83 3.34 11.72
CA PHE A 235 18.36 2.81 10.45
C PHE A 235 17.98 1.35 10.23
N VAL A 236 18.06 0.53 11.27
CA VAL A 236 17.69 -0.90 11.19
C VAL A 236 16.21 -1.05 10.83
N ILE A 237 15.34 -0.30 11.50
CA ILE A 237 13.89 -0.33 11.26
C ILE A 237 13.58 0.23 9.88
N THR A 238 14.22 1.32 9.45
CA THR A 238 14.03 1.87 8.09
C THR A 238 14.40 0.85 7.02
N GLY A 239 15.50 0.10 7.20
CA GLY A 239 15.86 -0.98 6.28
C GLY A 239 14.82 -2.11 6.24
N PHE A 240 14.27 -2.47 7.38
CA PHE A 240 13.20 -3.44 7.49
C PHE A 240 11.89 -2.95 6.85
N GLU A 241 11.53 -1.67 7.08
CA GLU A 241 10.38 -1.04 6.46
C GLU A 241 10.46 -1.00 4.94
N LEU A 242 11.62 -0.70 4.35
CA LEU A 242 11.82 -0.76 2.90
C LEU A 242 11.50 -2.14 2.33
N LEU A 243 11.88 -3.20 3.03
CA LEU A 243 11.55 -4.57 2.64
C LEU A 243 10.04 -4.83 2.74
N ILE A 244 9.41 -4.42 3.84
CA ILE A 244 7.97 -4.57 4.04
C ILE A 244 7.19 -3.78 2.98
N GLN A 245 7.60 -2.57 2.64
CA GLN A 245 6.97 -1.71 1.63
C GLN A 245 6.95 -2.37 0.25
N PHE A 246 8.08 -2.97 -0.14
CA PHE A 246 8.16 -3.74 -1.38
C PHE A 246 7.29 -5.00 -1.33
N LEU A 247 7.41 -5.77 -0.25
CA LEU A 247 6.64 -7.00 -0.05
C LEU A 247 5.13 -6.73 -0.03
N GLN A 248 4.72 -5.62 0.57
CA GLN A 248 3.32 -5.22 0.61
C GLN A 248 2.76 -4.90 -0.79
N ALA A 249 3.51 -4.17 -1.62
CA ALA A 249 3.14 -3.93 -3.00
C ALA A 249 3.06 -5.25 -3.80
N TYR A 250 4.01 -6.15 -3.58
CA TYR A 250 4.03 -7.48 -4.20
C TYR A 250 2.82 -8.32 -3.81
N ILE A 251 2.53 -8.45 -2.51
CA ILE A 251 1.41 -9.27 -2.01
C ILE A 251 0.07 -8.69 -2.47
N PHE A 252 -0.10 -7.36 -2.40
CA PHE A 252 -1.34 -6.70 -2.82
C PHE A 252 -1.62 -6.96 -4.30
N THR A 253 -0.61 -6.81 -5.16
CA THR A 253 -0.75 -7.04 -6.60
C THR A 253 -0.93 -8.52 -6.94
N THR A 254 -0.27 -9.42 -6.21
CA THR A 254 -0.43 -10.87 -6.37
C THR A 254 -1.84 -11.32 -6.02
N LEU A 255 -2.39 -10.85 -4.90
CA LEU A 255 -3.77 -11.15 -4.52
C LEU A 255 -4.76 -10.57 -5.54
N THR A 256 -4.49 -9.38 -6.07
CA THR A 256 -5.30 -8.81 -7.16
C THR A 256 -5.28 -9.70 -8.40
N ALA A 257 -4.11 -10.20 -8.81
CA ALA A 257 -4.00 -11.14 -9.93
C ALA A 257 -4.76 -12.44 -9.67
N THR A 258 -4.69 -12.98 -8.45
CA THR A 258 -5.44 -14.19 -8.03
C THR A 258 -6.95 -13.96 -8.08
N TYR A 259 -7.44 -12.78 -7.64
CA TYR A 259 -8.88 -12.46 -7.69
C TYR A 259 -9.37 -12.30 -9.13
N ILE A 260 -8.57 -11.68 -10.01
CA ILE A 260 -8.89 -11.60 -11.44
C ILE A 260 -8.90 -13.00 -12.05
N ALA A 261 -7.92 -13.86 -11.72
CA ALA A 261 -7.88 -15.24 -12.21
C ALA A 261 -9.14 -16.02 -11.81
N GLY A 262 -9.53 -15.98 -10.54
CA GLY A 262 -10.75 -16.61 -10.06
C GLY A 262 -12.03 -16.06 -10.70
N SER A 263 -12.02 -14.77 -11.11
CA SER A 263 -13.14 -14.16 -11.84
C SER A 263 -13.19 -14.57 -13.33
N LEU A 264 -12.08 -15.08 -13.88
CA LEU A 264 -11.99 -15.55 -15.27
C LEU A 264 -12.29 -17.05 -15.41
N GLU A 265 -12.03 -17.83 -14.36
CA GLU A 265 -12.32 -19.25 -14.34
C GLU A 265 -13.84 -19.45 -14.21
N ALA A 266 -14.46 -19.93 -15.30
CA ALA A 266 -15.81 -20.49 -15.20
C ALA A 266 -15.73 -21.75 -14.34
N ALA A 267 -16.67 -21.93 -13.40
CA ALA A 267 -16.84 -23.21 -12.73
C ALA A 267 -17.18 -24.26 -13.79
N HIS A 268 -16.29 -25.22 -13.96
CA HIS A 268 -16.51 -26.39 -14.83
C HIS A 268 -17.46 -27.36 -14.17
#